data_1ace0c5af5efb093e09d4d45d15c9711
#
_entry.id   1ace0c5af5efb093e09d4d45d15c9711
#
_cell.length_a   1.000
_cell.length_b   1.000
_cell.length_c   1.000
_cell.angle_alpha   90.00
_cell.angle_beta   90.00
_cell.angle_gamma   90.00
#
_symmetry.space_group_name_H-M   'P 1'
#
loop_
_entity.id
_entity.type
_entity.pdbx_description
1 polymer ?
#
loop_
_entity_poly.entity_id
_entity_poly.type
_entity_poly.pdbx_seq_one_letter_code
_entity_poly.pdbx_strand_id
1 'polypeptide(L)'
;MSFEKITLTEENLNPFEKIGKDWVLLTAGDENNYNTMTASWGTMGVMWNKNIFMAVVRPSRFTYSLMENNDTFSVSMFGKNYREALSFCGSYSGKEGDKNEKVKELGLNMTMIGDTPAF
;
A
#
# COMPACT_ATOMS: atom_id res chain seq x y z
N MET A 1 5.59 -16.40 -5.09
CA MET A 1 6.17 -15.17 -5.66
C MET A 1 7.33 -14.73 -4.79
N SER A 2 8.44 -14.43 -5.40
CA SER A 2 9.62 -13.92 -4.69
C SER A 2 9.79 -12.43 -4.96
N PHE A 3 10.28 -11.72 -3.96
CA PHE A 3 10.62 -10.31 -4.09
C PHE A 3 12.12 -10.16 -4.30
N GLU A 4 12.48 -9.21 -5.14
CA GLU A 4 13.86 -8.87 -5.42
C GLU A 4 14.12 -7.43 -4.95
N LYS A 5 15.20 -7.23 -4.23
CA LYS A 5 15.59 -5.88 -3.79
C LYS A 5 16.17 -5.11 -4.95
N ILE A 6 15.61 -3.93 -5.20
CA ILE A 6 16.08 -3.04 -6.27
C ILE A 6 16.48 -1.68 -5.71
N THR A 7 17.14 -0.88 -6.54
CA THR A 7 17.44 0.52 -6.23
C THR A 7 16.52 1.39 -7.07
N LEU A 8 15.68 2.20 -6.41
CA LEU A 8 14.69 3.03 -7.10
C LEU A 8 15.30 4.02 -8.10
N THR A 9 16.53 4.47 -7.85
CA THR A 9 17.21 5.38 -8.75
C THR A 9 17.51 4.77 -10.12
N GLU A 10 17.47 3.46 -10.22
CA GLU A 10 17.70 2.72 -11.47
C GLU A 10 16.39 2.39 -12.20
N GLU A 11 15.26 2.63 -11.56
CA GLU A 11 13.96 2.32 -12.12
C GLU A 11 13.33 3.53 -12.80
N ASN A 12 12.70 3.29 -13.94
CA ASN A 12 11.96 4.32 -14.66
C ASN A 12 10.55 4.41 -14.07
N LEU A 13 10.36 5.28 -13.10
CA LEU A 13 9.11 5.42 -12.37
C LEU A 13 8.60 6.85 -12.45
N ASN A 14 7.35 7.00 -12.92
CA ASN A 14 6.66 8.28 -12.95
C ASN A 14 5.68 8.33 -11.78
N PRO A 15 5.98 9.10 -10.71
CA PRO A 15 5.10 9.14 -9.53
C PRO A 15 3.74 9.78 -9.82
N PHE A 16 3.65 10.71 -10.74
CA PHE A 16 2.38 11.34 -11.08
C PHE A 16 1.40 10.33 -11.67
N GLU A 17 1.89 9.44 -12.51
CA GLU A 17 1.09 8.38 -13.11
C GLU A 17 0.82 7.25 -12.12
N LYS A 18 1.85 6.79 -11.42
CA LYS A 18 1.73 5.66 -10.49
C LYS A 18 0.83 5.97 -9.30
N ILE A 19 0.91 7.16 -8.76
CA ILE A 19 0.09 7.55 -7.61
C ILE A 19 -1.28 8.05 -8.05
N GLY A 20 -1.31 9.02 -8.97
CA GLY A 20 -2.53 9.73 -9.32
C GLY A 20 -3.47 8.97 -10.26
N LYS A 21 -2.93 8.15 -11.16
CA LYS A 21 -3.72 7.44 -12.17
C LYS A 21 -3.84 5.96 -11.91
N ASP A 22 -2.71 5.30 -11.63
CA ASP A 22 -2.71 3.86 -11.39
C ASP A 22 -3.12 3.52 -9.97
N TRP A 23 -2.90 4.43 -9.04
CA TRP A 23 -3.11 4.31 -7.60
C TRP A 23 -2.09 3.36 -6.95
N VAL A 24 -2.00 3.46 -5.63
CA VAL A 24 -1.12 2.60 -4.83
C VAL A 24 -1.92 1.95 -3.72
N LEU A 25 -1.41 0.84 -3.19
CA LEU A 25 -1.91 0.26 -1.95
C LEU A 25 -0.99 0.66 -0.81
N LEU A 26 -1.59 1.18 0.25
CA LEU A 26 -0.92 1.42 1.53
C LEU A 26 -1.33 0.31 2.47
N THR A 27 -0.35 -0.40 3.02
CA THR A 27 -0.62 -1.52 3.93
C THR A 27 0.11 -1.29 5.23
N ALA A 28 -0.60 -1.47 6.34
CA ALA A 28 -0.06 -1.29 7.67
C ALA A 28 -0.58 -2.37 8.61
N GLY A 29 0.10 -2.52 9.74
CA GLY A 29 -0.25 -3.51 10.74
C GLY A 29 0.88 -4.50 10.97
N ASP A 30 0.52 -5.70 11.39
CA ASP A 30 1.45 -6.79 11.59
C ASP A 30 0.92 -8.06 10.91
N GLU A 31 1.59 -9.18 11.09
CA GLU A 31 1.23 -10.44 10.46
C GLU A 31 -0.20 -10.89 10.79
N ASN A 32 -0.66 -10.61 12.00
CA ASN A 32 -1.94 -11.08 12.52
C ASN A 32 -3.07 -10.06 12.38
N ASN A 33 -2.72 -8.79 12.23
CA ASN A 33 -3.69 -7.70 12.15
C ASN A 33 -3.19 -6.64 11.18
N TYR A 34 -3.59 -6.73 9.93
CA TYR A 34 -3.18 -5.82 8.88
C TYR A 34 -4.37 -5.37 8.05
N ASN A 35 -4.21 -4.24 7.39
CA ASN A 35 -5.19 -3.74 6.44
C ASN A 35 -4.49 -3.00 5.31
N THR A 36 -5.10 -3.04 4.15
CA THR A 36 -4.64 -2.29 2.98
C THR A 36 -5.72 -1.35 2.48
N MET A 37 -5.30 -0.20 1.97
CA MET A 37 -6.20 0.77 1.39
C MET A 37 -5.60 1.34 0.12
N THR A 38 -6.46 1.71 -0.81
CA THR A 38 -6.04 2.40 -2.03
C THR A 38 -5.83 3.88 -1.74
N ALA A 39 -4.73 4.43 -2.26
CA ALA A 39 -4.43 5.85 -2.18
C ALA A 39 -4.07 6.38 -3.56
N SER A 40 -4.52 7.60 -3.83
CA SER A 40 -4.17 8.33 -5.04
C SER A 40 -3.50 9.67 -4.73
N TRP A 41 -3.26 9.96 -3.46
CA TRP A 41 -2.61 11.17 -2.99
C TRP A 41 -1.34 10.82 -2.24
N GLY A 42 -0.25 11.40 -2.69
CA GLY A 42 1.05 11.19 -2.10
C GLY A 42 2.13 11.84 -2.93
N THR A 43 3.35 11.81 -2.43
CA THR A 43 4.51 12.38 -3.11
C THR A 43 5.73 11.50 -2.89
N MET A 44 6.70 11.63 -3.78
CA MET A 44 8.02 11.01 -3.66
C MET A 44 9.07 12.10 -3.79
N GLY A 45 10.08 12.05 -2.96
CA GLY A 45 11.12 13.06 -3.01
C GLY A 45 12.22 12.77 -2.01
N VAL A 46 12.93 13.84 -1.62
CA VAL A 46 14.08 13.73 -0.73
C VAL A 46 13.88 14.64 0.48
N MET A 47 14.12 14.09 1.66
CA MET A 47 14.13 14.84 2.90
C MET A 47 15.22 14.28 3.82
N TRP A 48 16.02 15.17 4.40
CA TRP A 48 17.18 14.78 5.24
C TRP A 48 18.12 13.80 4.52
N ASN A 49 18.39 14.03 3.23
CA ASN A 49 19.23 13.17 2.39
C ASN A 49 18.72 11.74 2.25
N LYS A 50 17.43 11.53 2.45
CA LYS A 50 16.79 10.22 2.30
C LYS A 50 15.69 10.28 1.26
N ASN A 51 15.60 9.22 0.48
CA ASN A 51 14.47 9.06 -0.43
C ASN A 51 13.23 8.72 0.39
N ILE A 52 12.17 9.51 0.23
CA ILE A 52 10.95 9.33 1.01
C ILE A 52 9.74 9.17 0.11
N PHE A 53 8.72 8.50 0.64
CA PHE A 53 7.36 8.51 0.12
C PHE A 53 6.47 9.14 1.19
N MET A 54 5.69 10.13 0.81
CA MET A 54 4.76 10.78 1.71
C MET A 54 3.34 10.42 1.31
N ALA A 55 2.64 9.72 2.18
CA ALA A 55 1.26 9.30 1.94
C ALA A 55 0.28 10.22 2.66
N VAL A 56 -0.84 10.51 2.00
CA VAL A 56 -1.92 11.29 2.61
C VAL A 56 -3.02 10.31 2.99
N VAL A 57 -3.28 10.17 4.30
CA VAL A 57 -4.25 9.22 4.83
C VAL A 57 -5.25 9.94 5.71
N ARG A 58 -6.54 9.82 5.37
CA ARG A 58 -7.60 10.42 6.18
C ARG A 58 -7.78 9.65 7.48
N PRO A 59 -8.01 10.34 8.62
CA PRO A 59 -8.24 9.66 9.91
C PRO A 59 -9.42 8.70 9.92
N SER A 60 -10.38 8.87 9.01
CA SER A 60 -11.54 7.99 8.90
C SER A 60 -11.22 6.61 8.30
N ARG A 61 -10.05 6.44 7.68
CA ARG A 61 -9.65 5.16 7.08
C ARG A 61 -9.16 4.20 8.17
N PHE A 62 -9.55 2.93 8.06
CA PHE A 62 -9.14 1.91 9.04
C PHE A 62 -7.62 1.75 9.11
N THR A 63 -6.95 1.83 7.96
CA THR A 63 -5.49 1.75 7.88
C THR A 63 -4.80 2.83 8.70
N TYR A 64 -5.42 4.00 8.86
CA TYR A 64 -4.88 5.08 9.67
C TYR A 64 -4.57 4.63 11.10
N SER A 65 -5.49 3.92 11.74
CA SER A 65 -5.27 3.44 13.11
C SER A 65 -4.11 2.44 13.20
N LEU A 66 -3.92 1.63 12.17
CA LEU A 66 -2.81 0.70 12.12
C LEU A 66 -1.48 1.41 11.89
N MET A 67 -1.47 2.49 11.11
CA MET A 67 -0.28 3.32 10.94
C MET A 67 0.11 4.04 12.22
N GLU A 68 -0.87 4.45 13.02
CA GLU A 68 -0.61 5.09 14.33
C GLU A 68 0.05 4.12 15.31
N ASN A 69 -0.23 2.84 15.21
CA ASN A 69 0.22 1.81 16.16
C ASN A 69 1.40 0.98 15.65
N ASN A 70 1.92 1.26 14.48
CA ASN A 70 3.04 0.52 13.90
C ASN A 70 4.07 1.49 13.31
N ASP A 71 5.33 1.12 13.38
CA ASP A 71 6.44 1.99 12.97
C ASP A 71 6.64 2.04 11.46
N THR A 72 6.09 1.08 10.74
CA THR A 72 6.30 0.97 9.29
C THR A 72 5.00 0.71 8.55
N PHE A 73 5.01 1.05 7.28
CA PHE A 73 3.96 0.68 6.34
C PHE A 73 4.58 0.40 4.98
N SER A 74 3.83 -0.28 4.12
CA SER A 74 4.29 -0.53 2.76
C SER A 74 3.47 0.23 1.74
N VAL A 75 4.09 0.51 0.61
CA VAL A 75 3.46 1.11 -0.56
C VAL A 75 3.65 0.14 -1.72
N SER A 76 2.56 -0.35 -2.27
CA SER A 76 2.60 -1.31 -3.37
C SER A 76 2.04 -0.67 -4.64
N MET A 77 2.75 -0.88 -5.75
CA MET A 77 2.38 -0.35 -7.04
C MET A 77 2.14 -1.50 -8.01
N PHE A 78 1.04 -1.45 -8.74
CA PHE A 78 0.62 -2.52 -9.64
C PHE A 78 0.38 -1.98 -11.07
N GLY A 79 0.34 -2.92 -12.01
CA GLY A 79 -0.14 -2.62 -13.35
C GLY A 79 -1.66 -2.52 -13.40
N LYS A 80 -2.17 -2.15 -14.58
CA LYS A 80 -3.62 -1.91 -14.79
C LYS A 80 -4.48 -3.16 -14.58
N ASN A 81 -3.89 -4.35 -14.61
CA ASN A 81 -4.59 -5.62 -14.40
C ASN A 81 -5.23 -5.74 -13.01
N TYR A 82 -4.75 -4.95 -12.05
CA TYR A 82 -5.21 -5.01 -10.66
C TYR A 82 -6.17 -3.88 -10.31
N ARG A 83 -6.69 -3.17 -11.31
CA ARG A 83 -7.59 -2.04 -11.08
C ARG A 83 -8.82 -2.38 -10.25
N GLU A 84 -9.41 -3.55 -10.49
CA GLU A 84 -10.57 -4.01 -9.73
C GLU A 84 -10.24 -4.20 -8.25
N ALA A 85 -9.11 -4.84 -7.97
CA ALA A 85 -8.65 -5.04 -6.60
C ALA A 85 -8.37 -3.71 -5.91
N LEU A 86 -7.73 -2.76 -6.60
CA LEU A 86 -7.47 -1.43 -6.06
C LEU A 86 -8.75 -0.65 -5.80
N SER A 87 -9.73 -0.74 -6.69
CA SER A 87 -11.04 -0.11 -6.51
C SER A 87 -11.75 -0.67 -5.28
N PHE A 88 -11.72 -1.98 -5.10
CA PHE A 88 -12.29 -2.65 -3.94
C PHE A 88 -11.62 -2.16 -2.64
N CYS A 89 -10.28 -2.16 -2.59
CA CYS A 89 -9.53 -1.74 -1.40
C CYS A 89 -9.78 -0.28 -1.03
N GLY A 90 -10.14 0.55 -2.00
CA GLY A 90 -10.44 1.95 -1.78
C GLY A 90 -11.83 2.22 -1.24
N SER A 91 -12.77 1.31 -1.42
CA SER A 91 -14.18 1.50 -1.06
C SER A 91 -14.67 0.61 0.08
N TYR A 92 -14.00 -0.53 0.31
CA TYR A 92 -14.41 -1.48 1.34
C TYR A 92 -13.59 -1.30 2.61
N SER A 93 -14.28 -1.13 3.75
CA SER A 93 -13.60 -0.87 5.02
C SER A 93 -13.06 -2.15 5.67
N GLY A 94 -11.85 -2.04 6.23
CA GLY A 94 -11.27 -3.12 7.03
C GLY A 94 -12.04 -3.41 8.31
N LYS A 95 -12.92 -2.51 8.74
CA LYS A 95 -13.80 -2.71 9.90
C LYS A 95 -14.82 -3.82 9.66
N GLU A 96 -15.09 -4.17 8.40
CA GLU A 96 -16.03 -5.24 8.05
C GLU A 96 -15.52 -6.63 8.46
N GLY A 97 -14.23 -6.79 8.70
CA GLY A 97 -13.67 -8.03 9.23
C GLY A 97 -13.33 -9.10 8.20
N ASP A 98 -13.89 -9.05 7.01
CA ASP A 98 -13.65 -10.03 5.94
C ASP A 98 -12.88 -9.46 4.75
N LYS A 99 -12.39 -8.23 4.88
CA LYS A 99 -11.71 -7.53 3.78
C LYS A 99 -10.51 -8.29 3.26
N ASN A 100 -9.68 -8.81 4.16
CA ASN A 100 -8.45 -9.51 3.75
C ASN A 100 -8.73 -10.78 2.96
N GLU A 101 -9.79 -11.50 3.28
CA GLU A 101 -10.21 -12.66 2.51
C GLU A 101 -10.68 -12.28 1.11
N LYS A 102 -11.46 -11.21 1.02
CA LYS A 102 -11.96 -10.70 -0.27
C LYS A 102 -10.82 -10.18 -1.16
N VAL A 103 -9.83 -9.53 -0.57
CA VAL A 103 -8.63 -9.08 -1.29
C VAL A 103 -7.88 -10.26 -1.89
N LYS A 104 -7.77 -11.35 -1.14
CA LYS A 104 -7.15 -12.57 -1.61
C LYS A 104 -7.90 -13.20 -2.79
N GLU A 105 -9.24 -13.18 -2.73
CA GLU A 105 -10.08 -13.65 -3.83
C GLU A 105 -9.88 -12.83 -5.12
N LEU A 106 -9.49 -11.57 -4.99
CA LEU A 106 -9.20 -10.70 -6.12
C LEU A 106 -7.77 -10.86 -6.66
N GLY A 107 -7.02 -11.83 -6.13
CA GLY A 107 -5.70 -12.19 -6.64
C GLY A 107 -4.52 -11.53 -5.95
N LEU A 108 -4.74 -10.79 -4.87
CA LEU A 108 -3.68 -10.15 -4.11
C LEU A 108 -3.37 -10.98 -2.85
N ASN A 109 -2.10 -11.34 -2.70
CA ASN A 109 -1.63 -12.14 -1.57
C ASN A 109 -0.68 -11.32 -0.71
N MET A 110 -0.96 -11.30 0.60
CA MET A 110 -0.11 -10.61 1.55
C MET A 110 1.19 -11.38 1.78
N THR A 111 2.28 -10.65 1.88
CA THR A 111 3.57 -11.18 2.32
C THR A 111 4.19 -10.25 3.34
N MET A 112 5.06 -10.79 4.18
CA MET A 112 5.79 -9.96 5.14
C MET A 112 7.15 -9.57 4.57
N ILE A 113 7.47 -8.28 4.64
CA ILE A 113 8.81 -7.76 4.33
C ILE A 113 9.37 -7.28 5.66
N GLY A 114 10.18 -8.15 6.33
CA GLY A 114 10.54 -7.93 7.71
C GLY A 114 9.27 -7.95 8.58
N ASP A 115 9.04 -6.88 9.32
CA ASP A 115 7.86 -6.74 10.19
C ASP A 115 6.69 -6.02 9.51
N THR A 116 6.79 -5.75 8.21
CA THR A 116 5.80 -4.95 7.48
C THR A 116 5.00 -5.81 6.52
N PRO A 117 3.66 -5.83 6.64
CA PRO A 117 2.83 -6.51 5.65
C PRO A 117 2.80 -5.74 4.32
N ALA A 118 2.77 -6.46 3.21
CA ALA A 118 2.78 -5.89 1.86
C ALA A 118 2.02 -6.80 0.89
N PHE A 119 1.66 -6.25 -0.26
CA PHE A 119 1.01 -6.98 -1.33
C PHE A 119 1.78 -6.92 -2.63
#